data_7db0b453eb3b9a60da444fa9bb90a223
#
_entry.id   7db0b453eb3b9a60da444fa9bb90a223
#
_cell.length_a   1.000
_cell.length_b   1.000
_cell.length_c   1.000
_cell.angle_alpha   90.00
_cell.angle_beta   90.00
_cell.angle_gamma   90.00
#
_symmetry.space_group_name_H-M   'P 1'
#
loop_
_entity.id
_entity.type
_entity.pdbx_description
1 polymer ?
#
loop_
_entity_poly.entity_id
_entity_poly.type
_entity_poly.pdbx_seq_one_letter_code
_entity_poly.pdbx_strand_id
1 'polypeptide(L)'
;MNNVIADYFKTQPVLKAWLFGSFARGEETPRSDVDILFVPDRSGKPFTLFTHGGMLMDLQELLGREVDLVEEGSLRPYVAETANRDKILIYEKGNE
;
A
#
# COMPACT_ATOMS: atom_id res chain seq x y z
N MET A 1 6.26 -3.63 -11.21
CA MET A 1 5.41 -2.77 -10.35
C MET A 1 5.80 -2.85 -8.87
N ASN A 2 5.99 -4.05 -8.34
CA ASN A 2 6.33 -4.22 -6.91
C ASN A 2 7.61 -3.48 -6.52
N ASN A 3 8.64 -3.52 -7.36
CA ASN A 3 9.91 -2.84 -7.08
C ASN A 3 9.76 -1.32 -7.03
N VAL A 4 8.92 -0.76 -7.90
CA VAL A 4 8.66 0.69 -7.93
C VAL A 4 8.00 1.12 -6.62
N ILE A 5 7.01 0.36 -6.17
CA ILE A 5 6.30 0.63 -4.92
C ILE A 5 7.25 0.50 -3.72
N ALA A 6 8.03 -0.58 -3.67
CA ALA A 6 8.98 -0.80 -2.59
C ALA A 6 10.01 0.32 -2.52
N ASP A 7 10.57 0.72 -3.65
CA ASP A 7 11.56 1.80 -3.70
C ASP A 7 10.96 3.12 -3.24
N TYR A 8 9.73 3.39 -3.61
CA TYR A 8 9.04 4.60 -3.16
C TYR A 8 8.89 4.61 -1.63
N PHE A 9 8.42 3.50 -1.05
CA PHE A 9 8.20 3.42 0.40
C PHE A 9 9.49 3.53 1.22
N LYS A 10 10.64 3.24 0.64
CA LYS A 10 11.92 3.44 1.33
C LYS A 10 12.13 4.88 1.78
N THR A 11 11.52 5.83 1.09
CA THR A 11 11.64 7.26 1.38
C THR A 11 10.46 7.81 2.17
N GLN A 12 9.51 6.96 2.57
CA GLN A 12 8.27 7.37 3.20
C GLN A 12 8.17 6.85 4.63
N PRO A 13 7.32 7.46 5.48
CA PRO A 13 7.13 7.00 6.85
C PRO A 13 6.21 5.77 6.89
N VAL A 14 6.71 4.65 6.38
CA VAL A 14 5.99 3.39 6.27
C VAL A 14 6.85 2.27 6.82
N LEU A 15 6.29 1.41 7.68
CA LEU A 15 6.98 0.24 8.23
C LEU A 15 6.82 -0.98 7.36
N LYS A 16 5.63 -1.20 6.83
CA LYS A 16 5.32 -2.36 5.98
C LYS A 16 4.28 -1.97 4.95
N ALA A 17 4.30 -2.66 3.83
CA ALA A 17 3.26 -2.52 2.81
C ALA A 17 3.03 -3.83 2.09
N TRP A 18 1.77 -4.07 1.72
CA TRP A 18 1.34 -5.27 1.00
C TRP A 18 0.46 -4.87 -0.18
N LEU A 19 0.52 -5.66 -1.25
CA LEU A 19 -0.52 -5.65 -2.27
C LEU A 19 -1.66 -6.55 -1.80
N PHE A 20 -2.89 -6.14 -2.07
CA PHE A 20 -4.05 -7.00 -1.89
C PHE A 20 -5.00 -6.81 -3.08
N GLY A 21 -6.20 -7.41 -3.03
CA GLY A 21 -7.15 -7.30 -4.12
C GLY A 21 -6.71 -8.03 -5.38
N SER A 22 -7.16 -7.54 -6.53
CA SER A 22 -6.97 -8.23 -7.82
C SER A 22 -5.51 -8.42 -8.19
N PHE A 23 -4.63 -7.45 -7.90
CA PHE A 23 -3.21 -7.60 -8.20
C PHE A 23 -2.56 -8.70 -7.39
N ALA A 24 -2.96 -8.86 -6.13
CA ALA A 24 -2.42 -9.93 -5.29
C ALA A 24 -2.89 -11.31 -5.75
N ARG A 25 -4.10 -11.40 -6.32
CA ARG A 25 -4.68 -12.66 -6.78
C ARG A 25 -4.32 -13.00 -8.22
N GLY A 26 -3.60 -12.12 -8.92
CA GLY A 26 -3.30 -12.31 -10.34
C GLY A 26 -4.52 -12.18 -11.26
N GLU A 27 -5.53 -11.45 -10.82
CA GLU A 27 -6.79 -11.26 -11.54
C GLU A 27 -6.94 -9.85 -12.13
N GLU A 28 -5.86 -9.09 -12.12
CA GLU A 28 -5.90 -7.70 -12.58
C GLU A 28 -6.20 -7.58 -14.07
N THR A 29 -6.88 -6.48 -14.41
CA THR A 29 -7.17 -6.07 -15.77
C THR A 29 -6.56 -4.70 -16.00
N PRO A 30 -6.53 -4.19 -17.24
CA PRO A 30 -6.05 -2.82 -17.50
C PRO A 30 -6.80 -1.73 -16.72
N ARG A 31 -7.98 -2.03 -16.20
CA ARG A 31 -8.79 -1.08 -15.43
C ARG A 31 -8.75 -1.33 -13.92
N SER A 32 -8.01 -2.32 -13.47
CA SER A 32 -7.94 -2.64 -12.05
C SER A 32 -7.22 -1.55 -11.27
N ASP A 33 -7.75 -1.22 -10.10
CA ASP A 33 -7.07 -0.36 -9.13
C ASP A 33 -5.96 -1.16 -8.47
N VAL A 34 -4.92 -0.45 -8.03
CA VAL A 34 -3.85 -1.05 -7.23
C VAL A 34 -4.22 -0.87 -5.76
N ASP A 35 -4.45 -1.97 -5.07
CA ASP A 35 -4.86 -1.97 -3.66
C ASP A 35 -3.63 -2.24 -2.78
N ILE A 36 -3.31 -1.28 -1.91
CA ILE A 36 -2.12 -1.34 -1.06
C ILE A 36 -2.54 -1.18 0.40
N LEU A 37 -2.12 -2.12 1.24
CA LEU A 37 -2.20 -1.99 2.69
C LEU A 37 -0.85 -1.52 3.20
N PHE A 38 -0.84 -0.67 4.22
CA PHE A 38 0.42 -0.21 4.80
C PHE A 38 0.30 0.00 6.30
N VAL A 39 1.44 -0.06 6.98
CA VAL A 39 1.57 0.28 8.39
C VAL A 39 2.39 1.57 8.46
N PRO A 40 1.82 2.66 8.97
CA PRO A 40 2.56 3.92 9.06
C PRO A 40 3.64 3.86 10.14
N ASP A 41 4.75 4.56 9.89
CA ASP A 41 5.80 4.76 10.87
C ASP A 41 5.54 6.08 11.59
N ARG A 42 5.13 5.99 12.85
CA ARG A 42 4.83 7.15 13.68
C ARG A 42 5.94 7.49 14.68
N SER A 43 7.12 6.87 14.52
CA SER A 43 8.22 7.04 15.46
C SER A 43 8.93 8.39 15.33
N GLY A 44 8.83 9.02 14.19
CA GLY A 44 9.45 10.32 13.93
C GLY A 44 8.41 11.44 13.90
N LYS A 45 8.14 11.94 12.70
CA LYS A 45 7.14 12.98 12.50
C LYS A 45 5.72 12.41 12.59
N PRO A 46 4.73 13.21 12.98
CA PRO A 46 3.34 12.78 12.96
C PRO A 46 2.92 12.30 11.57
N PHE A 47 2.19 11.19 11.51
CA PHE A 47 1.58 10.71 10.28
C PHE A 47 0.19 11.32 10.16
N THR A 48 0.00 12.18 9.17
CA THR A 48 -1.25 12.94 9.02
C THR A 48 -1.99 12.57 7.74
N LEU A 49 -3.19 13.11 7.58
CA LEU A 49 -3.95 12.97 6.34
C LEU A 49 -3.18 13.56 5.15
N PHE A 50 -2.40 14.60 5.38
CA PHE A 50 -1.57 15.21 4.32
C PHE A 50 -0.47 14.23 3.88
N THR A 51 0.14 13.53 4.83
CA THR A 51 1.14 12.50 4.54
C THR A 51 0.52 11.38 3.70
N HIS A 52 -0.65 10.89 4.14
CA HIS A 52 -1.36 9.84 3.43
C HIS A 52 -1.76 10.27 2.02
N GLY A 53 -2.37 11.46 1.90
CA GLY A 53 -2.79 12.00 0.61
C GLY A 53 -1.62 12.22 -0.35
N GLY A 54 -0.50 12.69 0.15
CA GLY A 54 0.71 12.88 -0.65
C GLY A 54 1.23 11.57 -1.20
N MET A 55 1.28 10.52 -0.38
CA MET A 55 1.70 9.19 -0.83
C MET A 55 0.74 8.63 -1.88
N LEU A 56 -0.56 8.81 -1.67
CA LEU A 56 -1.57 8.35 -2.63
C LEU A 56 -1.36 9.01 -3.99
N MET A 57 -1.20 10.32 -4.03
CA MET A 57 -0.97 11.04 -5.28
C MET A 57 0.31 10.63 -5.96
N ASP A 58 1.39 10.47 -5.19
CA ASP A 58 2.69 10.03 -5.73
C ASP A 58 2.57 8.64 -6.35
N LEU A 59 1.91 7.71 -5.67
CA LEU A 59 1.76 6.36 -6.16
C LEU A 59 0.91 6.30 -7.43
N GLN A 60 -0.17 7.08 -7.49
CA GLN A 60 -1.00 7.13 -8.69
C GLN A 60 -0.22 7.67 -9.88
N GLU A 61 0.62 8.66 -9.66
CA GLU A 61 1.47 9.21 -10.71
C GLU A 61 2.53 8.21 -11.15
N LEU A 62 3.20 7.55 -10.20
CA LEU A 62 4.22 6.56 -10.49
C LEU A 62 3.68 5.35 -11.25
N LEU A 63 2.49 4.88 -10.88
CA LEU A 63 1.93 3.67 -11.44
C LEU A 63 1.01 3.91 -12.63
N GLY A 64 0.60 5.16 -12.85
CA GLY A 64 -0.32 5.49 -13.93
C GLY A 64 -1.69 4.84 -13.78
N ARG A 65 -2.13 4.59 -12.54
CA ARG A 65 -3.38 3.93 -12.22
C ARG A 65 -4.00 4.52 -10.96
N GLU A 66 -5.28 4.29 -10.78
CA GLU A 66 -5.92 4.57 -9.49
C GLU A 66 -5.33 3.64 -8.44
N VAL A 67 -5.07 4.19 -7.27
CA VAL A 67 -4.50 3.47 -6.13
C VAL A 67 -5.44 3.61 -4.94
N ASP A 68 -5.70 2.49 -4.27
CA ASP A 68 -6.42 2.47 -3.00
C ASP A 68 -5.37 2.20 -1.91
N LEU A 69 -5.02 3.23 -1.17
CA LEU A 69 -3.97 3.17 -0.15
C LEU A 69 -4.62 3.16 1.23
N VAL A 70 -4.58 1.99 1.88
CA VAL A 70 -5.35 1.73 3.10
C VAL A 70 -4.42 1.40 4.25
N GLU A 71 -4.62 2.07 5.39
CA GLU A 71 -3.88 1.76 6.60
C GLU A 71 -4.35 0.42 7.15
N GLU A 72 -3.41 -0.47 7.51
CA GLU A 72 -3.74 -1.75 8.07
C GLU A 72 -4.55 -1.56 9.36
N GLY A 73 -5.58 -2.39 9.55
CA GLY A 73 -6.46 -2.31 10.70
C GLY A 73 -7.68 -1.42 10.50
N SER A 74 -7.73 -0.64 9.41
CA SER A 74 -8.87 0.23 9.13
C SER A 74 -9.94 -0.42 8.25
N LEU A 75 -9.66 -1.61 7.70
CA LEU A 75 -10.61 -2.33 6.88
C LEU A 75 -11.76 -2.90 7.69
N ARG A 76 -12.93 -2.98 7.09
CA ARG A 76 -14.06 -3.66 7.73
C ARG A 76 -13.74 -5.14 7.91
N PRO A 77 -14.27 -5.81 8.95
CA PRO A 77 -13.85 -7.18 9.28
C PRO A 77 -13.91 -8.18 8.13
N TYR A 78 -14.98 -8.16 7.33
CA TYR A 78 -15.11 -9.13 6.24
C TYR A 78 -14.13 -8.84 5.08
N VAL A 79 -13.79 -7.56 4.86
CA VAL A 79 -12.80 -7.17 3.85
C VAL A 79 -11.40 -7.48 4.37
N ALA A 80 -11.15 -7.22 5.65
CA ALA A 80 -9.87 -7.50 6.27
C ALA A 80 -9.51 -8.98 6.21
N GLU A 81 -10.48 -9.86 6.41
CA GLU A 81 -10.26 -11.30 6.34
C GLU A 81 -9.76 -11.71 4.95
N THR A 82 -10.44 -11.26 3.90
CA THR A 82 -10.05 -11.54 2.52
C THR A 82 -8.69 -10.92 2.18
N ALA A 83 -8.49 -9.66 2.54
CA ALA A 83 -7.24 -8.96 2.27
C ALA A 83 -6.06 -9.62 2.97
N ASN A 84 -6.24 -10.02 4.24
CA ASN A 84 -5.18 -10.68 5.01
C ASN A 84 -4.82 -12.04 4.45
N ARG A 85 -5.79 -12.76 3.89
CA ARG A 85 -5.54 -14.06 3.27
C ARG A 85 -4.77 -13.93 1.96
N ASP A 86 -5.08 -12.91 1.16
CA ASP A 86 -4.56 -12.76 -0.20
C ASP A 86 -3.34 -11.85 -0.29
N LYS A 87 -3.07 -11.03 0.72
CA LYS A 87 -2.04 -10.00 0.65
C LYS A 87 -0.63 -10.54 0.42
N ILE A 88 0.14 -9.79 -0.34
CA ILE A 88 1.54 -10.11 -0.65
C ILE A 88 2.41 -8.99 -0.12
N LEU A 89 3.38 -9.32 0.74
CA LEU A 89 4.31 -8.33 1.29
C LEU A 89 5.20 -7.79 0.18
N ILE A 90 5.27 -6.46 0.04
CA ILE A 90 6.10 -5.81 -0.97
C ILE A 90 7.15 -4.89 -0.37
N TYR A 91 7.00 -4.50 0.89
CA TYR A 91 7.99 -3.64 1.55
C TYR A 91 7.97 -3.87 3.07
N GLU A 92 9.16 -3.92 3.66
CA GLU A 92 9.33 -3.98 5.10
C GLU A 92 10.58 -3.19 5.47
N LYS A 93 10.43 -2.19 6.35
CA LYS A 93 11.54 -1.34 6.76
C LYS A 93 12.58 -2.15 7.52
N GLY A 94 13.86 -1.94 7.14
CA GLY A 94 14.97 -2.64 7.77
C GLY A 94 15.24 -4.04 7.23
N ASN A 95 14.50 -4.45 6.19
CA ASN A 95 14.63 -5.77 5.58
C ASN A 95 14.89 -5.64 4.07
N GLU A 96 15.92 -4.89 3.75
CA GLU A 96 16.29 -4.56 2.36
C GLU A 96 17.46 -5.41 1.88
#